data_8a66fce3febdc3117762814de4af97f3
#
_entry.id   8a66fce3febdc3117762814de4af97f3
#
_cell.length_a   1.000
_cell.length_b   1.000
_cell.length_c   1.000
_cell.angle_alpha   90.00
_cell.angle_beta   90.00
_cell.angle_gamma   90.00
#
_symmetry.space_group_name_H-M   'P 1'
#
loop_
_entity.id
_entity.type
_entity.pdbx_description
1 polymer ?
#
loop_
_entity_poly.entity_id
_entity_poly.type
_entity_poly.pdbx_seq_one_letter_code
_entity_poly.pdbx_strand_id
1 'polypeptide(L)'
;YLNNKHAFIYSWGMLLGYISIISLNISAIPLLIKYLLPSSFRFAFLYTFSGWDVYVSDIFICTLILVLFLFLNYKGIKKGVKFQTFFAILMVCSILILFLGSIINNDSRKEINYISEFNSIKNYLWMSIIAVVPWAFVGFETTPQISRDIKNSKQKSVLIISISIFFGLLFYLMINYITALNMDLNYNDITQSAWATGDGIKNKLGITGMSILSIAMILSILSGINGFILASIKLLESMSKFEIVPEYLLENNRFSNKKSIIFIFYLCVFIPWLGRNILLDIASIASIGISIGFLYVTISDIRSQYELYGKVSKKLSYIAVIISITFIALLLVPGSPAALSSRSIFLLSIFLVLSVGIFSIKKIIRN
;
A
#
# COMPACT_ATOMS: atom_id res chain seq x y z
N TYR A 1 5.39 26.60 6.66
CA TYR A 1 6.46 26.30 7.62
C TYR A 1 7.74 25.76 6.94
N LEU A 2 7.63 25.07 5.79
CA LEU A 2 8.76 24.55 5.03
C LEU A 2 8.69 25.10 3.58
N ASN A 3 9.86 25.23 2.92
CA ASN A 3 9.93 25.80 1.58
C ASN A 3 9.48 24.78 0.49
N ASN A 4 9.36 25.27 -0.76
CA ASN A 4 8.87 24.45 -1.90
C ASN A 4 9.73 23.21 -2.18
N LYS A 5 11.03 23.21 -1.87
CA LYS A 5 11.89 22.02 -2.02
C LYS A 5 11.48 20.90 -1.08
N HIS A 6 11.23 21.22 0.18
CA HIS A 6 10.76 20.26 1.18
C HIS A 6 9.35 19.76 0.87
N ALA A 7 8.46 20.66 0.41
CA ALA A 7 7.14 20.28 -0.03
C ALA A 7 7.19 19.32 -1.23
N PHE A 8 8.13 19.52 -2.17
CA PHE A 8 8.37 18.60 -3.28
C PHE A 8 8.82 17.22 -2.79
N ILE A 9 9.83 17.15 -1.92
CA ILE A 9 10.34 15.86 -1.39
C ILE A 9 9.24 15.10 -0.65
N TYR A 10 8.47 15.77 0.20
CA TYR A 10 7.31 15.19 0.89
C TYR A 10 6.32 14.60 -0.10
N SER A 11 5.84 15.42 -1.03
CA SER A 11 4.78 15.02 -1.94
C SER A 11 5.24 13.94 -2.91
N TRP A 12 6.50 13.99 -3.36
CA TRP A 12 7.07 12.99 -4.25
C TRP A 12 7.28 11.65 -3.52
N GLY A 13 7.73 11.67 -2.27
CA GLY A 13 7.81 10.49 -1.42
C GLY A 13 6.45 9.83 -1.22
N MET A 14 5.41 10.63 -0.90
CA MET A 14 4.04 10.14 -0.78
C MET A 14 3.51 9.56 -2.10
N LEU A 15 3.80 10.22 -3.22
CA LEU A 15 3.40 9.73 -4.55
C LEU A 15 4.07 8.39 -4.87
N LEU A 16 5.36 8.23 -4.55
CA LEU A 16 6.07 6.95 -4.66
C LEU A 16 5.35 5.85 -3.90
N GLY A 17 4.98 6.11 -2.64
CA GLY A 17 4.22 5.17 -1.83
C GLY A 17 2.90 4.77 -2.50
N TYR A 18 2.10 5.74 -2.93
CA TYR A 18 0.79 5.47 -3.54
C TYR A 18 0.88 4.71 -4.86
N ILE A 19 1.80 5.10 -5.75
CA ILE A 19 2.03 4.40 -7.03
C ILE A 19 2.48 2.96 -6.79
N SER A 20 3.38 2.74 -5.84
CA SER A 20 3.83 1.40 -5.46
C SER A 20 2.67 0.53 -4.99
N ILE A 21 1.75 1.07 -4.18
CA ILE A 21 0.60 0.32 -3.67
C ILE A 21 -0.42 0.04 -4.77
N ILE A 22 -0.71 0.99 -5.65
CA ILE A 22 -1.57 0.75 -6.81
C ILE A 22 -1.03 -0.41 -7.63
N SER A 23 0.26 -0.38 -7.95
CA SER A 23 0.93 -1.37 -8.77
C SER A 23 0.99 -2.74 -8.12
N LEU A 24 1.23 -2.80 -6.82
CA LEU A 24 1.21 -4.03 -6.03
C LEU A 24 -0.19 -4.65 -6.03
N ASN A 25 -1.23 -3.86 -5.79
CA ASN A 25 -2.61 -4.34 -5.80
C ASN A 25 -3.02 -4.84 -7.20
N ILE A 26 -2.69 -4.13 -8.26
CA ILE A 26 -2.98 -4.56 -9.64
C ILE A 26 -2.31 -5.91 -9.92
N SER A 27 -1.04 -6.07 -9.54
CA SER A 27 -0.29 -7.31 -9.77
C SER A 27 -0.76 -8.49 -8.91
N ALA A 28 -1.46 -8.23 -7.80
CA ALA A 28 -2.01 -9.28 -6.94
C ALA A 28 -3.19 -10.03 -7.59
N ILE A 29 -3.93 -9.41 -8.52
CA ILE A 29 -5.11 -10.04 -9.14
C ILE A 29 -4.74 -11.22 -10.04
N PRO A 30 -3.80 -11.14 -10.99
CA PRO A 30 -3.36 -12.32 -11.75
C PRO A 30 -2.83 -13.44 -10.85
N LEU A 31 -2.18 -13.11 -9.72
CA LEU A 31 -1.71 -14.13 -8.78
C LEU A 31 -2.86 -14.89 -8.14
N LEU A 32 -3.90 -14.18 -7.71
CA LEU A 32 -5.10 -14.81 -7.16
C LEU A 32 -5.80 -15.67 -8.20
N ILE A 33 -5.94 -15.19 -9.43
CA ILE A 33 -6.56 -15.96 -10.52
C ILE A 33 -5.75 -17.23 -10.81
N LYS A 34 -4.41 -17.14 -10.88
CA LYS A 34 -3.54 -18.31 -11.07
C LYS A 34 -3.61 -19.31 -9.93
N TYR A 35 -3.81 -18.84 -8.69
CA TYR A 35 -4.01 -19.70 -7.54
C TYR A 35 -5.36 -20.45 -7.59
N LEU A 36 -6.42 -19.75 -7.98
CA LEU A 36 -7.77 -20.33 -8.07
C LEU A 36 -7.96 -21.22 -9.31
N LEU A 37 -7.35 -20.86 -10.42
CA LEU A 37 -7.50 -21.47 -11.75
C LEU A 37 -6.13 -21.74 -12.39
N PRO A 38 -5.35 -22.70 -11.87
CA PRO A 38 -3.94 -22.87 -12.25
C PRO A 38 -3.70 -23.16 -13.73
N SER A 39 -4.62 -23.86 -14.41
CA SER A 39 -4.48 -24.30 -15.80
C SER A 39 -5.07 -23.35 -16.83
N SER A 40 -6.03 -22.50 -16.44
CA SER A 40 -6.90 -21.79 -17.40
C SER A 40 -6.37 -20.41 -17.80
N PHE A 41 -5.43 -19.82 -17.02
CA PHE A 41 -5.02 -18.42 -17.18
C PHE A 41 -3.55 -18.21 -17.51
N ARG A 42 -2.88 -19.20 -18.11
CA ARG A 42 -1.48 -19.09 -18.59
C ARG A 42 -1.47 -18.96 -20.10
N PHE A 43 -1.93 -17.82 -20.62
CA PHE A 43 -1.95 -17.57 -22.06
C PHE A 43 -0.74 -16.75 -22.50
N ALA A 44 -0.04 -17.23 -23.54
CA ALA A 44 1.11 -16.59 -24.18
C ALA A 44 2.24 -16.20 -23.19
N PHE A 45 3.13 -17.15 -22.91
CA PHE A 45 4.38 -16.90 -22.17
C PHE A 45 5.21 -15.84 -22.88
N LEU A 46 5.77 -14.90 -22.13
CA LEU A 46 6.64 -13.85 -22.65
C LEU A 46 8.11 -14.10 -22.26
N TYR A 47 8.38 -14.14 -20.99
CA TYR A 47 9.73 -14.31 -20.43
C TYR A 47 9.65 -14.67 -18.95
N THR A 48 10.78 -15.13 -18.42
CA THR A 48 10.98 -15.34 -16.99
C THR A 48 11.81 -14.20 -16.43
N PHE A 49 11.23 -13.45 -15.46
CA PHE A 49 11.93 -12.37 -14.75
C PHE A 49 12.11 -12.74 -13.28
N SER A 50 13.36 -12.75 -12.82
CA SER A 50 13.71 -13.06 -11.42
C SER A 50 13.10 -14.38 -10.90
N GLY A 51 13.06 -15.43 -11.77
CA GLY A 51 12.49 -16.74 -11.43
C GLY A 51 10.95 -16.79 -11.43
N TRP A 52 10.27 -15.78 -11.99
CA TRP A 52 8.84 -15.75 -12.20
C TRP A 52 8.47 -15.64 -13.67
N ASP A 53 7.58 -16.53 -14.12
CA ASP A 53 7.09 -16.53 -15.50
C ASP A 53 6.02 -15.47 -15.71
N VAL A 54 6.28 -14.56 -16.64
CA VAL A 54 5.36 -13.48 -17.04
C VAL A 54 4.61 -13.88 -18.30
N TYR A 55 3.31 -13.71 -18.28
CA TYR A 55 2.39 -14.04 -19.38
C TYR A 55 1.69 -12.78 -19.89
N VAL A 56 1.31 -12.79 -21.18
CA VAL A 56 0.49 -11.72 -21.76
C VAL A 56 -0.81 -11.55 -21.00
N SER A 57 -1.43 -12.66 -20.55
CA SER A 57 -2.64 -12.64 -19.72
C SER A 57 -2.48 -11.81 -18.44
N ASP A 58 -1.32 -11.87 -17.77
CA ASP A 58 -1.07 -11.11 -16.55
C ASP A 58 -1.07 -9.60 -16.82
N ILE A 59 -0.32 -9.21 -17.86
CA ILE A 59 -0.18 -7.80 -18.25
C ILE A 59 -1.54 -7.25 -18.73
N PHE A 60 -2.27 -8.04 -19.52
CA PHE A 60 -3.59 -7.65 -20.03
C PHE A 60 -4.58 -7.40 -18.88
N ILE A 61 -4.68 -8.33 -17.91
CA ILE A 61 -5.58 -8.18 -16.76
C ILE A 61 -5.17 -6.96 -15.93
N CYS A 62 -3.89 -6.79 -15.61
CA CYS A 62 -3.41 -5.64 -14.85
C CYS A 62 -3.72 -4.32 -15.54
N THR A 63 -3.45 -4.23 -16.84
CA THR A 63 -3.71 -3.02 -17.63
C THR A 63 -5.20 -2.73 -17.73
N LEU A 64 -6.02 -3.75 -17.97
CA LEU A 64 -7.48 -3.61 -18.04
C LEU A 64 -8.05 -3.04 -16.74
N ILE A 65 -7.63 -3.58 -15.59
CA ILE A 65 -8.08 -3.13 -14.27
C ILE A 65 -7.60 -1.70 -14.00
N LEU A 66 -6.36 -1.39 -14.31
CA LEU A 66 -5.82 -0.04 -14.16
C LEU A 66 -6.65 0.97 -14.96
N VAL A 67 -6.88 0.69 -16.26
CA VAL A 67 -7.68 1.54 -17.15
C VAL A 67 -9.10 1.71 -16.62
N LEU A 68 -9.73 0.62 -16.17
CA LEU A 68 -11.09 0.65 -15.62
C LEU A 68 -11.19 1.60 -14.42
N PHE A 69 -10.27 1.50 -13.45
CA PHE A 69 -10.31 2.36 -12.26
C PHE A 69 -9.90 3.81 -12.55
N LEU A 70 -8.98 4.03 -13.47
CA LEU A 70 -8.66 5.39 -13.94
C LEU A 70 -9.88 6.02 -14.63
N PHE A 71 -10.61 5.26 -15.45
CA PHE A 71 -11.84 5.73 -16.10
C PHE A 71 -12.99 5.98 -15.11
N LEU A 72 -13.14 5.15 -14.07
CA LEU A 72 -14.11 5.40 -13.00
C LEU A 72 -13.83 6.72 -12.27
N ASN A 73 -12.57 6.97 -11.96
CA ASN A 73 -12.14 8.22 -11.30
C ASN A 73 -12.22 9.44 -12.23
N TYR A 74 -12.03 9.24 -13.55
CA TYR A 74 -12.26 10.27 -14.56
C TYR A 74 -13.73 10.74 -14.61
N LYS A 75 -14.69 9.81 -14.45
CA LYS A 75 -16.14 10.11 -14.43
C LYS A 75 -16.61 10.83 -13.15
N GLY A 76 -15.76 11.01 -12.16
CA GLY A 76 -16.03 11.78 -10.95
C GLY A 76 -15.83 11.03 -9.64
N ILE A 77 -15.18 11.70 -8.71
CA ILE A 77 -14.78 11.25 -7.38
C ILE A 77 -15.93 10.63 -6.57
N LYS A 78 -17.15 11.22 -6.65
CA LYS A 78 -18.31 10.75 -5.87
C LYS A 78 -18.72 9.30 -6.17
N LYS A 79 -18.56 8.84 -7.42
CA LYS A 79 -18.86 7.46 -7.81
C LYS A 79 -17.81 6.49 -7.24
N GLY A 80 -16.53 6.84 -7.35
CA GLY A 80 -15.43 6.06 -6.81
C GLY A 80 -15.56 5.84 -5.29
N VAL A 81 -15.91 6.86 -4.52
CA VAL A 81 -16.10 6.77 -3.06
C VAL A 81 -17.25 5.83 -2.69
N LYS A 82 -18.37 5.85 -3.41
CA LYS A 82 -19.49 4.93 -3.14
C LYS A 82 -19.10 3.47 -3.36
N PHE A 83 -18.39 3.17 -4.46
CA PHE A 83 -17.86 1.83 -4.72
C PHE A 83 -16.89 1.38 -3.64
N GLN A 84 -15.98 2.26 -3.21
CA GLN A 84 -15.03 1.96 -2.16
C GLN A 84 -15.71 1.62 -0.82
N THR A 85 -16.72 2.38 -0.43
CA THR A 85 -17.49 2.12 0.80
C THR A 85 -18.20 0.76 0.72
N PHE A 86 -18.83 0.45 -0.41
CA PHE A 86 -19.49 -0.83 -0.62
C PHE A 86 -18.50 -2.01 -0.54
N PHE A 87 -17.36 -1.91 -1.21
CA PHE A 87 -16.32 -2.94 -1.15
C PHE A 87 -15.75 -3.11 0.26
N ALA A 88 -15.52 -2.02 0.99
CA ALA A 88 -15.02 -2.07 2.36
C ALA A 88 -15.99 -2.80 3.30
N ILE A 89 -17.30 -2.51 3.21
CA ILE A 89 -18.32 -3.19 4.03
C ILE A 89 -18.35 -4.68 3.73
N LEU A 90 -18.39 -5.08 2.44
CA LEU A 90 -18.41 -6.48 2.07
C LEU A 90 -17.13 -7.22 2.51
N MET A 91 -15.96 -6.58 2.38
CA MET A 91 -14.68 -7.12 2.86
C MET A 91 -14.73 -7.38 4.36
N VAL A 92 -15.18 -6.40 5.15
CA VAL A 92 -15.31 -6.54 6.61
C VAL A 92 -16.25 -7.69 6.96
N CYS A 93 -17.42 -7.76 6.34
CA CYS A 93 -18.37 -8.87 6.55
C CYS A 93 -17.74 -10.22 6.21
N SER A 94 -17.01 -10.33 5.11
CA SER A 94 -16.34 -11.56 4.69
C SER A 94 -15.28 -12.01 5.70
N ILE A 95 -14.47 -11.09 6.23
CA ILE A 95 -13.45 -11.39 7.26
C ILE A 95 -14.11 -11.86 8.56
N LEU A 96 -15.20 -11.21 8.98
CA LEU A 96 -15.94 -11.61 10.18
C LEU A 96 -16.56 -13.01 10.04
N ILE A 97 -17.15 -13.33 8.89
CA ILE A 97 -17.70 -14.66 8.60
C ILE A 97 -16.59 -15.72 8.65
N LEU A 98 -15.43 -15.47 8.04
CA LEU A 98 -14.28 -16.37 8.08
C LEU A 98 -13.74 -16.55 9.49
N PHE A 99 -13.67 -15.48 10.28
CA PHE A 99 -13.21 -15.52 11.66
C PHE A 99 -14.11 -16.39 12.53
N LEU A 100 -15.42 -16.17 12.47
CA LEU A 100 -16.40 -16.98 13.19
C LEU A 100 -16.40 -18.43 12.71
N GLY A 101 -16.37 -18.65 11.39
CA GLY A 101 -16.30 -20.00 10.82
C GLY A 101 -15.05 -20.75 11.23
N SER A 102 -13.91 -20.09 11.32
CA SER A 102 -12.65 -20.70 11.77
C SER A 102 -12.67 -21.07 13.27
N ILE A 103 -13.35 -20.27 14.09
CA ILE A 103 -13.51 -20.59 15.54
C ILE A 103 -14.44 -21.78 15.72
N ILE A 104 -15.58 -21.80 15.03
CA ILE A 104 -16.60 -22.84 15.17
C ILE A 104 -16.07 -24.21 14.70
N ASN A 105 -15.31 -24.22 13.60
CA ASN A 105 -14.76 -25.46 13.02
C ASN A 105 -13.40 -25.89 13.62
N ASN A 106 -12.91 -25.17 14.63
CA ASN A 106 -11.67 -25.54 15.26
C ASN A 106 -11.94 -26.55 16.39
N ASP A 107 -11.42 -27.77 16.26
CA ASP A 107 -11.37 -28.72 17.38
C ASP A 107 -10.50 -28.14 18.48
N SER A 108 -11.12 -27.82 19.61
CA SER A 108 -10.57 -27.08 20.76
C SER A 108 -9.35 -27.73 21.44
N ARG A 109 -8.77 -28.79 20.86
CA ARG A 109 -7.70 -29.61 21.44
C ARG A 109 -6.33 -29.45 20.79
N LYS A 110 -6.19 -28.67 19.70
CA LYS A 110 -4.84 -28.41 19.19
C LYS A 110 -4.26 -27.21 19.96
N GLU A 111 -3.44 -27.53 20.96
CA GLU A 111 -2.52 -26.56 21.54
C GLU A 111 -1.65 -26.02 20.40
N ILE A 112 -1.76 -24.72 20.18
CA ILE A 112 -0.94 -24.02 19.18
C ILE A 112 0.47 -23.93 19.80
N ASN A 113 1.29 -24.94 19.59
CA ASN A 113 2.67 -24.99 20.07
C ASN A 113 3.59 -24.07 19.27
N TYR A 114 3.30 -22.75 19.31
CA TYR A 114 4.13 -21.74 18.64
C TYR A 114 5.50 -21.54 19.29
N ILE A 115 5.69 -21.99 20.54
CA ILE A 115 6.82 -21.54 21.37
C ILE A 115 8.11 -22.30 21.07
N SER A 116 8.03 -23.56 20.64
CA SER A 116 9.23 -24.39 20.45
C SER A 116 10.05 -24.02 19.19
N GLU A 117 9.40 -23.54 18.14
CA GLU A 117 10.07 -23.16 16.89
C GLU A 117 10.50 -21.68 16.85
N PHE A 118 9.95 -20.85 17.73
CA PHE A 118 10.30 -19.42 17.81
C PHE A 118 11.78 -19.20 18.19
N ASN A 119 12.39 -20.13 18.90
CA ASN A 119 13.80 -20.09 19.28
C ASN A 119 14.77 -20.35 18.11
N SER A 120 14.30 -20.88 16.98
CA SER A 120 15.11 -21.12 15.80
C SER A 120 15.07 -19.96 14.79
N ILE A 121 14.13 -19.01 14.95
CA ILE A 121 14.01 -17.83 14.12
C ILE A 121 15.14 -16.87 14.53
N LYS A 122 16.02 -16.56 13.58
CA LYS A 122 17.10 -15.58 13.78
C LYS A 122 16.55 -14.32 14.43
N ASN A 123 17.11 -13.90 15.56
CA ASN A 123 16.63 -12.83 16.46
C ASN A 123 16.39 -11.45 15.81
N TYR A 124 16.64 -11.27 14.51
CA TYR A 124 16.49 -10.00 13.78
C TYR A 124 15.41 -9.99 12.68
N LEU A 125 14.69 -11.13 12.46
CA LEU A 125 13.60 -11.17 11.45
C LEU A 125 12.46 -10.20 11.78
N TRP A 126 12.22 -9.91 13.05
CA TRP A 126 11.25 -8.90 13.47
C TRP A 126 11.56 -7.50 12.93
N MET A 127 12.85 -7.18 12.69
CA MET A 127 13.26 -5.89 12.09
C MET A 127 12.75 -5.74 10.65
N SER A 128 12.76 -6.85 9.89
CA SER A 128 12.21 -6.85 8.52
C SER A 128 10.70 -6.60 8.50
N ILE A 129 9.98 -7.14 9.50
CA ILE A 129 8.54 -6.89 9.67
C ILE A 129 8.31 -5.42 10.02
N ILE A 130 9.05 -4.87 10.98
CA ILE A 130 8.93 -3.46 11.38
C ILE A 130 9.22 -2.52 10.20
N ALA A 131 10.19 -2.82 9.37
CA ALA A 131 10.57 -1.97 8.24
C ALA A 131 9.44 -1.79 7.20
N VAL A 132 8.53 -2.75 7.07
CA VAL A 132 7.38 -2.68 6.15
C VAL A 132 6.08 -2.18 6.81
N VAL A 133 6.09 -1.89 8.11
CA VAL A 133 4.91 -1.35 8.83
C VAL A 133 4.36 -0.07 8.20
N PRO A 134 5.17 0.91 7.75
CA PRO A 134 4.62 2.09 7.08
C PRO A 134 3.76 1.76 5.87
N TRP A 135 4.18 0.78 5.05
CA TRP A 135 3.36 0.27 3.94
C TRP A 135 2.12 -0.48 4.43
N ALA A 136 2.23 -1.30 5.46
CA ALA A 136 1.12 -2.12 5.94
C ALA A 136 -0.04 -1.30 6.51
N PHE A 137 0.24 -0.13 7.09
CA PHE A 137 -0.76 0.76 7.68
C PHE A 137 -1.08 1.99 6.82
N VAL A 138 -0.58 2.06 5.59
CA VAL A 138 -0.84 3.19 4.68
C VAL A 138 -2.34 3.33 4.37
N GLY A 139 -2.77 4.59 4.19
CA GLY A 139 -4.14 4.93 3.80
C GLY A 139 -4.81 5.94 4.72
N PHE A 140 -4.53 5.94 6.02
CA PHE A 140 -5.10 6.91 6.96
C PHE A 140 -4.63 8.35 6.66
N GLU A 141 -3.44 8.53 6.11
CA GLU A 141 -2.87 9.82 5.71
C GLU A 141 -3.58 10.43 4.49
N THR A 142 -4.41 9.67 3.79
CA THR A 142 -5.27 10.21 2.71
C THR A 142 -6.44 11.02 3.26
N THR A 143 -6.84 10.77 4.52
CA THR A 143 -7.96 11.45 5.18
C THR A 143 -7.80 12.98 5.18
N PRO A 144 -6.65 13.58 5.55
CA PRO A 144 -6.45 15.03 5.47
C PRO A 144 -6.53 15.60 4.05
N GLN A 145 -6.14 14.81 3.04
CA GLN A 145 -6.17 15.23 1.63
C GLN A 145 -7.60 15.36 1.12
N ILE A 146 -8.50 14.48 1.58
CA ILE A 146 -9.92 14.44 1.19
C ILE A 146 -10.79 15.30 2.12
N SER A 147 -10.35 15.55 3.36
CA SER A 147 -11.13 16.25 4.40
C SER A 147 -11.57 17.66 4.01
N ARG A 148 -10.81 18.35 3.16
CA ARG A 148 -11.18 19.66 2.61
C ARG A 148 -12.44 19.61 1.75
N ASP A 149 -12.69 18.50 1.08
CA ASP A 149 -13.86 18.29 0.22
C ASP A 149 -15.11 17.90 1.05
N ILE A 150 -14.92 17.38 2.27
CA ILE A 150 -15.99 16.83 3.13
C ILE A 150 -16.43 17.81 4.24
N LYS A 151 -15.82 19.00 4.36
CA LYS A 151 -16.09 19.99 5.43
C LYS A 151 -16.03 19.39 6.86
N ASN A 152 -15.15 18.45 7.10
CA ASN A 152 -14.97 17.86 8.43
C ASN A 152 -14.16 18.77 9.36
N SER A 153 -14.56 18.82 10.62
CA SER A 153 -13.76 19.47 11.67
C SER A 153 -12.44 18.70 11.87
N LYS A 154 -11.37 19.42 12.29
CA LYS A 154 -10.08 18.79 12.61
C LYS A 154 -10.22 17.62 13.60
N GLN A 155 -11.09 17.78 14.61
CA GLN A 155 -11.34 16.75 15.62
C GLN A 155 -11.94 15.47 15.02
N LYS A 156 -12.91 15.59 14.10
CA LYS A 156 -13.49 14.44 13.38
C LYS A 156 -12.45 13.73 12.52
N SER A 157 -11.59 14.47 11.86
CA SER A 157 -10.50 13.86 11.05
C SER A 157 -9.53 13.05 11.92
N VAL A 158 -9.13 13.56 13.08
CA VAL A 158 -8.27 12.83 14.03
C VAL A 158 -8.97 11.55 14.52
N LEU A 159 -10.25 11.64 14.89
CA LEU A 159 -11.03 10.49 15.33
C LEU A 159 -11.12 9.41 14.24
N ILE A 160 -11.43 9.80 12.99
CA ILE A 160 -11.49 8.88 11.85
C ILE A 160 -10.14 8.17 11.66
N ILE A 161 -9.02 8.91 11.68
CA ILE A 161 -7.68 8.33 11.55
C ILE A 161 -7.41 7.32 12.67
N SER A 162 -7.67 7.68 13.92
CA SER A 162 -7.43 6.80 15.08
C SER A 162 -8.26 5.52 15.00
N ILE A 163 -9.53 5.63 14.65
CA ILE A 163 -10.43 4.49 14.47
C ILE A 163 -9.95 3.61 13.30
N SER A 164 -9.52 4.20 12.18
CA SER A 164 -9.03 3.45 11.02
C SER A 164 -7.78 2.63 11.35
N ILE A 165 -6.83 3.20 12.09
CA ILE A 165 -5.61 2.49 12.52
C ILE A 165 -5.99 1.35 13.48
N PHE A 166 -6.89 1.59 14.45
CA PHE A 166 -7.34 0.57 15.39
C PHE A 166 -8.01 -0.61 14.68
N PHE A 167 -8.96 -0.35 13.77
CA PHE A 167 -9.59 -1.40 12.99
C PHE A 167 -8.61 -2.12 12.05
N GLY A 168 -7.66 -1.39 11.46
CA GLY A 168 -6.59 -1.99 10.67
C GLY A 168 -5.80 -3.01 11.47
N LEU A 169 -5.35 -2.64 12.68
CA LEU A 169 -4.67 -3.55 13.60
C LEU A 169 -5.55 -4.77 13.95
N LEU A 170 -6.83 -4.55 14.27
CA LEU A 170 -7.76 -5.61 14.60
C LEU A 170 -7.91 -6.61 13.44
N PHE A 171 -8.06 -6.13 12.20
CA PHE A 171 -8.16 -7.00 11.03
C PHE A 171 -6.87 -7.77 10.74
N TYR A 172 -5.70 -7.16 10.92
CA TYR A 172 -4.43 -7.90 10.84
C TYR A 172 -4.36 -9.03 11.86
N LEU A 173 -4.74 -8.76 13.12
CA LEU A 173 -4.79 -9.80 14.17
C LEU A 173 -5.79 -10.91 13.80
N MET A 174 -6.97 -10.55 13.31
CA MET A 174 -7.99 -11.53 12.90
C MET A 174 -7.50 -12.43 11.76
N ILE A 175 -6.91 -11.87 10.70
CA ILE A 175 -6.39 -12.65 9.57
C ILE A 175 -5.25 -13.56 10.01
N ASN A 176 -4.32 -13.07 10.82
CA ASN A 176 -3.25 -13.92 11.37
C ASN A 176 -3.81 -15.04 12.23
N TYR A 177 -4.81 -14.76 13.07
CA TYR A 177 -5.47 -15.77 13.89
C TYR A 177 -6.24 -16.81 13.06
N ILE A 178 -6.97 -16.36 12.01
CA ILE A 178 -7.61 -17.27 11.04
C ILE A 178 -6.55 -18.19 10.41
N THR A 179 -5.42 -17.62 9.96
CA THR A 179 -4.34 -18.41 9.36
C THR A 179 -3.82 -19.45 10.35
N ALA A 180 -3.56 -19.04 11.57
CA ALA A 180 -3.06 -19.89 12.62
C ALA A 180 -4.01 -21.05 12.99
N LEU A 181 -5.32 -20.77 13.08
CA LEU A 181 -6.32 -21.80 13.37
C LEU A 181 -6.51 -22.81 12.23
N ASN A 182 -6.31 -22.40 10.98
CA ASN A 182 -6.61 -23.22 9.82
C ASN A 182 -5.39 -23.92 9.23
N MET A 183 -4.17 -23.59 9.63
CA MET A 183 -2.97 -24.31 9.20
C MET A 183 -2.54 -25.36 10.23
N ASP A 184 -2.19 -26.54 9.73
CA ASP A 184 -1.36 -27.49 10.49
C ASP A 184 0.08 -26.97 10.36
N LEU A 185 0.57 -26.34 11.44
CA LEU A 185 1.76 -25.49 11.43
C LEU A 185 3.07 -26.33 11.43
N ASN A 186 3.34 -27.02 10.34
CA ASN A 186 4.70 -27.42 10.03
C ASN A 186 5.37 -26.28 9.26
N TYR A 187 6.50 -25.79 9.76
CA TYR A 187 7.28 -24.71 9.13
C TYR A 187 7.54 -24.95 7.64
N ASN A 188 7.79 -26.20 7.25
CA ASN A 188 8.01 -26.60 5.87
C ASN A 188 6.77 -26.39 4.99
N ASP A 189 5.57 -26.63 5.49
CA ASP A 189 4.33 -26.45 4.74
C ASP A 189 4.03 -24.98 4.50
N ILE A 190 4.31 -24.12 5.48
CA ILE A 190 4.16 -22.67 5.37
C ILE A 190 5.11 -22.08 4.33
N THR A 191 6.37 -22.51 4.34
CA THR A 191 7.40 -21.97 3.43
C THR A 191 7.23 -22.43 1.99
N GLN A 192 6.60 -23.59 1.76
CA GLN A 192 6.32 -24.13 0.43
C GLN A 192 4.96 -23.66 -0.12
N SER A 193 4.07 -23.17 0.72
CA SER A 193 2.75 -22.70 0.29
C SER A 193 2.84 -21.42 -0.53
N ALA A 194 2.15 -21.41 -1.67
CA ALA A 194 2.01 -20.19 -2.46
C ALA A 194 1.14 -19.13 -1.76
N TRP A 195 0.20 -19.56 -0.92
CA TRP A 195 -0.68 -18.70 -0.11
C TRP A 195 -1.17 -19.46 1.13
N ALA A 196 -0.39 -19.38 2.21
CA ALA A 196 -0.61 -20.11 3.44
C ALA A 196 -2.04 -19.99 4.01
N THR A 197 -2.57 -18.76 4.10
CA THR A 197 -3.95 -18.51 4.55
C THR A 197 -4.98 -19.20 3.65
N GLY A 198 -4.79 -19.14 2.33
CA GLY A 198 -5.68 -19.76 1.36
C GLY A 198 -5.71 -21.28 1.48
N ASP A 199 -4.53 -21.90 1.54
CA ASP A 199 -4.40 -23.34 1.68
C ASP A 199 -5.02 -23.85 2.99
N GLY A 200 -4.75 -23.17 4.12
CA GLY A 200 -5.33 -23.51 5.41
C GLY A 200 -6.86 -23.43 5.41
N ILE A 201 -7.42 -22.33 4.91
CA ILE A 201 -8.88 -22.15 4.83
C ILE A 201 -9.51 -23.18 3.89
N LYS A 202 -8.89 -23.47 2.75
CA LYS A 202 -9.37 -24.47 1.80
C LYS A 202 -9.43 -25.86 2.42
N ASN A 203 -8.41 -26.22 3.21
CA ASN A 203 -8.33 -27.54 3.86
C ASN A 203 -9.37 -27.72 4.97
N LYS A 204 -9.65 -26.69 5.78
CA LYS A 204 -10.57 -26.79 6.92
C LYS A 204 -11.99 -26.33 6.64
N LEU A 205 -12.17 -25.23 5.91
CA LEU A 205 -13.49 -24.68 5.60
C LEU A 205 -13.96 -25.01 4.19
N GLY A 206 -13.18 -25.79 3.43
CA GLY A 206 -13.51 -26.26 2.11
C GLY A 206 -13.63 -25.13 1.06
N ILE A 207 -14.34 -25.42 -0.02
CA ILE A 207 -14.56 -24.51 -1.14
C ILE A 207 -15.32 -23.24 -0.71
N THR A 208 -16.26 -23.36 0.22
CA THR A 208 -17.06 -22.22 0.71
C THR A 208 -16.17 -21.21 1.43
N GLY A 209 -15.32 -21.65 2.35
CA GLY A 209 -14.36 -20.77 3.04
C GLY A 209 -13.40 -20.11 2.06
N MET A 210 -12.88 -20.88 1.11
CA MET A 210 -11.98 -20.38 0.07
C MET A 210 -12.66 -19.34 -0.83
N SER A 211 -13.92 -19.53 -1.18
CA SER A 211 -14.68 -18.56 -1.99
C SER A 211 -14.87 -17.24 -1.24
N ILE A 212 -15.24 -17.30 0.04
CA ILE A 212 -15.41 -16.10 0.88
C ILE A 212 -14.07 -15.35 1.02
N LEU A 213 -12.96 -16.07 1.26
CA LEU A 213 -11.62 -15.47 1.34
C LEU A 213 -11.23 -14.79 0.02
N SER A 214 -11.48 -15.45 -1.11
CA SER A 214 -11.17 -14.92 -2.44
C SER A 214 -11.97 -13.65 -2.74
N ILE A 215 -13.25 -13.63 -2.39
CA ILE A 215 -14.10 -12.45 -2.50
C ILE A 215 -13.55 -11.32 -1.62
N ALA A 216 -13.25 -11.59 -0.35
CA ALA A 216 -12.67 -10.60 0.56
C ALA A 216 -11.37 -9.99 0.00
N MET A 217 -10.49 -10.84 -0.56
CA MET A 217 -9.22 -10.43 -1.15
C MET A 217 -9.44 -9.55 -2.40
N ILE A 218 -10.32 -9.96 -3.32
CA ILE A 218 -10.65 -9.18 -4.51
C ILE A 218 -11.20 -7.81 -4.11
N LEU A 219 -12.15 -7.76 -3.18
CA LEU A 219 -12.76 -6.51 -2.72
C LEU A 219 -11.73 -5.58 -2.07
N SER A 220 -10.82 -6.14 -1.27
CA SER A 220 -9.70 -5.39 -0.66
C SER A 220 -8.79 -4.78 -1.72
N ILE A 221 -8.37 -5.58 -2.71
CA ILE A 221 -7.50 -5.15 -3.81
C ILE A 221 -8.17 -4.02 -4.61
N LEU A 222 -9.42 -4.21 -5.03
CA LEU A 222 -10.16 -3.22 -5.82
C LEU A 222 -10.41 -1.93 -5.04
N SER A 223 -10.73 -2.03 -3.75
CA SER A 223 -10.85 -0.87 -2.85
C SER A 223 -9.53 -0.12 -2.71
N GLY A 224 -8.42 -0.85 -2.54
CA GLY A 224 -7.07 -0.28 -2.46
C GLY A 224 -6.68 0.45 -3.73
N ILE A 225 -6.85 -0.16 -4.91
CA ILE A 225 -6.57 0.49 -6.20
C ILE A 225 -7.33 1.81 -6.31
N ASN A 226 -8.65 1.79 -6.07
CA ASN A 226 -9.48 2.99 -6.19
C ASN A 226 -9.06 4.10 -5.21
N GLY A 227 -8.84 3.73 -3.93
CA GLY A 227 -8.46 4.67 -2.88
C GLY A 227 -7.13 5.38 -3.17
N PHE A 228 -6.11 4.62 -3.59
CA PHE A 228 -4.79 5.19 -3.86
C PHE A 228 -4.70 5.94 -5.21
N ILE A 229 -5.48 5.57 -6.22
CA ILE A 229 -5.65 6.40 -7.42
C ILE A 229 -6.24 7.76 -7.04
N LEU A 230 -7.30 7.77 -6.24
CA LEU A 230 -7.92 9.02 -5.78
C LEU A 230 -6.95 9.87 -4.96
N ALA A 231 -6.22 9.25 -4.02
CA ALA A 231 -5.21 9.93 -3.21
C ALA A 231 -4.08 10.53 -4.08
N SER A 232 -3.60 9.77 -5.08
CA SER A 232 -2.58 10.24 -6.03
C SER A 232 -3.06 11.44 -6.86
N ILE A 233 -4.30 11.41 -7.36
CA ILE A 233 -4.90 12.53 -8.09
C ILE A 233 -4.95 13.77 -7.20
N LYS A 234 -5.44 13.65 -5.96
CA LYS A 234 -5.55 14.76 -5.02
C LYS A 234 -4.19 15.31 -4.61
N LEU A 235 -3.21 14.45 -4.45
CA LEU A 235 -1.83 14.86 -4.16
C LEU A 235 -1.24 15.67 -5.33
N LEU A 236 -1.35 15.18 -6.58
CA LEU A 236 -0.89 15.88 -7.77
C LEU A 236 -1.60 17.22 -7.96
N GLU A 237 -2.92 17.28 -7.75
CA GLU A 237 -3.67 18.55 -7.75
C GLU A 237 -3.13 19.55 -6.72
N SER A 238 -2.84 19.06 -5.51
CA SER A 238 -2.27 19.91 -4.47
C SER A 238 -0.88 20.41 -4.83
N MET A 239 -0.01 19.53 -5.35
CA MET A 239 1.33 19.88 -5.81
C MET A 239 1.30 20.97 -6.89
N SER A 240 0.39 20.87 -7.83
CA SER A 240 0.24 21.87 -8.89
C SER A 240 -0.32 23.20 -8.38
N LYS A 241 -1.33 23.18 -7.49
CA LYS A 241 -1.89 24.41 -6.89
C LYS A 241 -0.86 25.22 -6.10
N PHE A 242 0.11 24.54 -5.48
CA PHE A 242 1.20 25.17 -4.75
C PHE A 242 2.44 25.39 -5.61
N GLU A 243 2.29 25.26 -6.93
CA GLU A 243 3.39 25.42 -7.89
C GLU A 243 4.61 24.54 -7.55
N ILE A 244 4.38 23.35 -6.99
CA ILE A 244 5.44 22.39 -6.66
C ILE A 244 5.86 21.59 -7.91
N VAL A 245 4.91 21.32 -8.80
CA VAL A 245 5.10 20.72 -10.12
C VAL A 245 4.58 21.64 -11.22
N PRO A 246 4.96 21.43 -12.50
CA PRO A 246 4.49 22.27 -13.59
C PRO A 246 2.96 22.31 -13.70
N GLU A 247 2.42 23.48 -14.03
CA GLU A 247 0.96 23.73 -14.12
C GLU A 247 0.27 22.89 -15.20
N TYR A 248 1.00 22.38 -16.19
CA TYR A 248 0.40 21.52 -17.21
C TYR A 248 -0.19 20.22 -16.64
N LEU A 249 0.15 19.83 -15.41
CA LEU A 249 -0.50 18.74 -14.69
C LEU A 249 -1.83 19.16 -14.07
N LEU A 250 -2.11 20.48 -13.99
CA LEU A 250 -3.41 21.04 -13.64
C LEU A 250 -4.26 21.22 -14.91
N GLU A 251 -5.47 20.72 -14.88
CA GLU A 251 -6.52 21.20 -15.76
C GLU A 251 -7.38 22.21 -15.00
N ASN A 252 -7.59 23.39 -15.59
CA ASN A 252 -8.42 24.47 -15.03
C ASN A 252 -9.92 24.12 -14.95
N ASN A 253 -10.32 22.94 -15.41
CA ASN A 253 -11.69 22.47 -15.34
C ASN A 253 -11.92 21.66 -14.06
N ARG A 254 -12.79 22.15 -13.19
CA ARG A 254 -13.22 21.54 -11.90
C ARG A 254 -13.68 20.07 -12.00
N PHE A 255 -13.77 19.47 -13.18
CA PHE A 255 -14.34 18.15 -13.41
C PHE A 255 -13.43 17.15 -14.13
N SER A 256 -12.23 17.52 -14.54
CA SER A 256 -11.39 16.62 -15.36
C SER A 256 -9.94 16.66 -14.91
N ASN A 257 -9.53 15.59 -14.20
CA ASN A 257 -8.14 15.37 -13.78
C ASN A 257 -7.39 14.51 -14.83
N LYS A 258 -7.63 14.73 -16.13
CA LYS A 258 -7.12 13.91 -17.23
C LYS A 258 -5.61 13.74 -17.17
N LYS A 259 -4.88 14.83 -17.00
CA LYS A 259 -3.41 14.83 -17.04
C LYS A 259 -2.83 14.07 -15.86
N SER A 260 -3.37 14.28 -14.65
CA SER A 260 -2.98 13.50 -13.45
C SER A 260 -3.27 12.01 -13.62
N ILE A 261 -4.41 11.66 -14.22
CA ILE A 261 -4.81 10.27 -14.52
C ILE A 261 -3.84 9.62 -15.51
N ILE A 262 -3.51 10.31 -16.62
CA ILE A 262 -2.55 9.84 -17.62
C ILE A 262 -1.17 9.67 -16.99
N PHE A 263 -0.74 10.59 -16.15
CA PHE A 263 0.53 10.51 -15.45
C PHE A 263 0.60 9.29 -14.52
N ILE A 264 -0.46 9.04 -13.73
CA ILE A 264 -0.56 7.84 -12.88
C ILE A 264 -0.54 6.56 -13.72
N PHE A 265 -1.24 6.55 -14.87
CA PHE A 265 -1.22 5.40 -15.79
C PHE A 265 0.20 5.05 -16.21
N TYR A 266 0.97 6.02 -16.69
CA TYR A 266 2.35 5.77 -17.13
C TYR A 266 3.27 5.29 -16.00
N LEU A 267 3.06 5.76 -14.78
CA LEU A 267 3.84 5.30 -13.63
C LEU A 267 3.50 3.87 -13.19
N CYS A 268 2.24 3.43 -13.37
CA CYS A 268 1.79 2.13 -12.88
C CYS A 268 1.87 1.00 -13.93
N VAL A 269 1.71 1.31 -15.23
CA VAL A 269 1.51 0.30 -16.28
C VAL A 269 2.72 -0.62 -16.50
N PHE A 270 3.93 -0.17 -16.18
CA PHE A 270 5.15 -0.95 -16.41
C PHE A 270 5.45 -1.95 -15.27
N ILE A 271 4.90 -1.76 -14.09
CA ILE A 271 5.25 -2.58 -12.92
C ILE A 271 4.79 -4.04 -13.04
N PRO A 272 3.59 -4.36 -13.58
CA PRO A 272 3.18 -5.75 -13.81
C PRO A 272 4.11 -6.57 -14.72
N TRP A 273 4.89 -5.90 -15.58
CA TRP A 273 5.89 -6.54 -16.44
C TRP A 273 7.07 -7.13 -15.67
N LEU A 274 7.27 -6.73 -14.42
CA LEU A 274 8.37 -7.19 -13.59
C LEU A 274 8.06 -8.47 -12.78
N GLY A 275 6.84 -8.99 -12.90
CA GLY A 275 6.42 -10.26 -12.29
C GLY A 275 6.25 -10.20 -10.76
N ARG A 276 5.97 -11.36 -10.14
CA ARG A 276 5.62 -11.48 -8.71
C ARG A 276 6.79 -11.18 -7.77
N ASN A 277 7.98 -11.66 -8.11
CA ASN A 277 9.11 -11.64 -7.18
C ASN A 277 9.59 -10.23 -6.81
N ILE A 278 9.10 -9.21 -7.52
CA ILE A 278 9.38 -7.81 -7.25
C ILE A 278 8.38 -7.17 -6.26
N LEU A 279 7.30 -7.86 -5.89
CA LEU A 279 6.27 -7.28 -5.02
C LEU A 279 6.79 -6.90 -3.63
N LEU A 280 7.70 -7.70 -3.07
CA LEU A 280 8.36 -7.36 -1.79
C LEU A 280 9.28 -6.14 -1.94
N ASP A 281 9.98 -6.05 -3.07
CA ASP A 281 10.82 -4.89 -3.38
C ASP A 281 9.95 -3.61 -3.48
N ILE A 282 8.79 -3.70 -4.13
CA ILE A 282 7.83 -2.60 -4.25
C ILE A 282 7.26 -2.19 -2.88
N ALA A 283 6.93 -3.15 -2.02
CA ALA A 283 6.46 -2.87 -0.66
C ALA A 283 7.51 -2.13 0.18
N SER A 284 8.77 -2.53 0.06
CA SER A 284 9.89 -1.87 0.73
C SER A 284 10.10 -0.43 0.24
N ILE A 285 10.01 -0.21 -1.07
CA ILE A 285 10.08 1.13 -1.69
C ILE A 285 8.89 1.99 -1.24
N ALA A 286 7.68 1.42 -1.20
CA ALA A 286 6.50 2.10 -0.68
C ALA A 286 6.69 2.55 0.77
N SER A 287 7.26 1.67 1.62
CA SER A 287 7.58 1.99 3.01
C SER A 287 8.52 3.19 3.14
N ILE A 288 9.54 3.30 2.27
CA ILE A 288 10.43 4.49 2.26
C ILE A 288 9.63 5.74 1.93
N GLY A 289 8.85 5.72 0.85
CA GLY A 289 8.04 6.87 0.42
C GLY A 289 7.11 7.37 1.52
N ILE A 290 6.39 6.45 2.16
CA ILE A 290 5.46 6.76 3.26
C ILE A 290 6.23 7.26 4.50
N SER A 291 7.36 6.64 4.84
CA SER A 291 8.19 7.07 5.99
C SER A 291 8.77 8.47 5.81
N ILE A 292 9.17 8.84 4.60
CA ILE A 292 9.55 10.21 4.24
C ILE A 292 8.34 11.15 4.49
N GLY A 293 7.15 10.74 4.07
CA GLY A 293 5.93 11.49 4.33
C GLY A 293 5.70 11.74 5.82
N PHE A 294 5.77 10.70 6.65
CA PHE A 294 5.61 10.81 8.10
C PHE A 294 6.68 11.70 8.74
N LEU A 295 7.94 11.56 8.30
CA LEU A 295 9.04 12.41 8.78
C LEU A 295 8.76 13.90 8.51
N TYR A 296 8.34 14.25 7.31
CA TYR A 296 8.06 15.64 6.94
C TYR A 296 6.84 16.22 7.68
N VAL A 297 5.79 15.41 7.89
CA VAL A 297 4.61 15.82 8.68
C VAL A 297 5.02 16.12 10.11
N THR A 298 5.82 15.25 10.72
CA THR A 298 6.26 15.43 12.13
C THR A 298 7.22 16.60 12.30
N ILE A 299 8.15 16.81 11.37
CA ILE A 299 9.04 18.00 11.38
C ILE A 299 8.22 19.29 11.20
N SER A 300 7.22 19.28 10.30
CA SER A 300 6.34 20.42 10.09
C SER A 300 5.51 20.74 11.34
N ASP A 301 5.04 19.70 12.05
CA ASP A 301 4.30 19.87 13.32
C ASP A 301 5.19 20.52 14.39
N ILE A 302 6.42 20.03 14.58
CA ILE A 302 7.38 20.60 15.52
C ILE A 302 7.64 22.08 15.21
N ARG A 303 7.91 22.39 13.95
CA ARG A 303 8.18 23.77 13.53
C ARG A 303 6.97 24.68 13.72
N SER A 304 5.78 24.21 13.37
CA SER A 304 4.53 24.94 13.58
C SER A 304 4.27 25.22 15.06
N GLN A 305 4.52 24.28 15.96
CA GLN A 305 4.38 24.47 17.39
C GLN A 305 5.38 25.52 17.91
N TYR A 306 6.63 25.48 17.43
CA TYR A 306 7.66 26.45 17.81
C TYR A 306 7.31 27.86 17.34
N GLU A 307 6.88 28.04 16.09
CA GLU A 307 6.50 29.34 15.52
C GLU A 307 5.25 29.93 16.20
N LEU A 308 4.27 29.10 16.58
CA LEU A 308 3.02 29.55 17.18
C LEU A 308 3.11 29.79 18.72
N TYR A 309 3.89 28.97 19.42
CA TYR A 309 3.89 28.94 20.89
C TYR A 309 5.26 29.15 21.51
N GLY A 310 6.31 29.36 20.71
CA GLY A 310 7.70 29.50 21.17
C GLY A 310 8.34 28.26 21.80
N LYS A 311 7.56 27.15 21.90
CA LYS A 311 8.02 25.87 22.45
C LYS A 311 7.25 24.69 21.87
N VAL A 312 7.88 23.53 21.86
CA VAL A 312 7.22 22.27 21.48
C VAL A 312 6.62 21.64 22.73
N SER A 313 5.30 21.60 22.81
CA SER A 313 4.58 21.10 23.99
C SER A 313 4.43 19.57 24.02
N LYS A 314 4.61 18.88 22.89
CA LYS A 314 4.31 17.45 22.76
C LYS A 314 5.59 16.64 22.52
N LYS A 315 6.04 15.89 23.53
CA LYS A 315 7.13 14.90 23.39
C LYS A 315 6.86 13.85 22.31
N LEU A 316 5.59 13.57 22.02
CA LEU A 316 5.15 12.64 20.97
C LEU A 316 5.66 13.00 19.57
N SER A 317 5.78 14.30 19.23
CA SER A 317 6.30 14.73 17.93
C SER A 317 7.77 14.32 17.74
N TYR A 318 8.58 14.41 18.78
CA TYR A 318 9.98 13.95 18.72
C TYR A 318 10.08 12.42 18.61
N ILE A 319 9.24 11.68 19.33
CA ILE A 319 9.16 10.21 19.23
C ILE A 319 8.78 9.82 17.80
N ALA A 320 7.82 10.50 17.20
CA ALA A 320 7.39 10.23 15.83
C ALA A 320 8.50 10.51 14.79
N VAL A 321 9.36 11.53 15.01
CA VAL A 321 10.56 11.76 14.18
C VAL A 321 11.52 10.58 14.28
N ILE A 322 11.82 10.13 15.51
CA ILE A 322 12.74 9.01 15.75
C ILE A 322 12.22 7.75 15.07
N ILE A 323 10.92 7.43 15.23
CA ILE A 323 10.29 6.28 14.59
C ILE A 323 10.39 6.36 13.06
N SER A 324 10.08 7.53 12.48
CA SER A 324 10.16 7.73 11.03
C SER A 324 11.59 7.55 10.50
N ILE A 325 12.58 8.07 11.21
CA ILE A 325 14.00 7.88 10.87
C ILE A 325 14.39 6.41 11.00
N THR A 326 13.92 5.72 12.03
CA THR A 326 14.20 4.29 12.24
C THR A 326 13.67 3.45 11.08
N PHE A 327 12.45 3.70 10.58
CA PHE A 327 11.92 3.01 9.40
C PHE A 327 12.79 3.23 8.16
N ILE A 328 13.21 4.47 7.91
CA ILE A 328 14.08 4.80 6.78
C ILE A 328 15.45 4.14 6.95
N ALA A 329 16.04 4.19 8.14
CA ALA A 329 17.35 3.61 8.43
C ALA A 329 17.35 2.08 8.27
N LEU A 330 16.32 1.37 8.75
CA LEU A 330 16.19 -0.08 8.59
C LEU A 330 16.21 -0.51 7.11
N LEU A 331 15.65 0.31 6.22
CA LEU A 331 15.59 0.00 4.79
C LEU A 331 16.83 0.47 4.02
N LEU A 332 17.47 1.57 4.41
CA LEU A 332 18.57 2.17 3.63
C LEU A 332 19.97 1.78 4.12
N VAL A 333 20.12 1.39 5.40
CA VAL A 333 21.45 1.06 5.93
C VAL A 333 21.88 -0.32 5.44
N PRO A 334 23.02 -0.41 4.70
CA PRO A 334 23.56 -1.69 4.27
C PRO A 334 23.90 -2.58 5.48
N GLY A 335 23.58 -3.88 5.39
CA GLY A 335 23.74 -4.82 6.50
C GLY A 335 22.60 -4.89 7.48
N SER A 336 21.60 -4.00 7.38
CA SER A 336 20.32 -4.18 8.09
C SER A 336 19.61 -5.45 7.60
N PRO A 337 18.94 -6.21 8.49
CA PRO A 337 18.13 -7.35 8.09
C PRO A 337 17.01 -7.03 7.11
N ALA A 338 16.61 -5.75 7.05
CA ALA A 338 15.56 -5.22 6.18
C ALA A 338 16.11 -4.41 5.01
N ALA A 339 17.44 -4.35 4.82
CA ALA A 339 18.05 -3.52 3.79
C ALA A 339 17.45 -3.80 2.41
N LEU A 340 17.27 -2.74 1.64
CA LEU A 340 16.78 -2.83 0.27
C LEU A 340 17.66 -3.79 -0.57
N SER A 341 17.02 -4.61 -1.37
CA SER A 341 17.69 -5.40 -2.39
C SER A 341 18.30 -4.50 -3.47
N SER A 342 19.28 -5.00 -4.19
CA SER A 342 19.86 -4.26 -5.34
C SER A 342 18.78 -3.88 -6.38
N ARG A 343 17.74 -4.71 -6.54
CA ARG A 343 16.59 -4.42 -7.42
C ARG A 343 15.75 -3.26 -6.90
N SER A 344 15.46 -3.24 -5.60
CA SER A 344 14.74 -2.15 -4.96
C SER A 344 15.50 -0.83 -5.09
N ILE A 345 16.82 -0.84 -4.90
CA ILE A 345 17.69 0.34 -5.07
C ILE A 345 17.66 0.83 -6.52
N PHE A 346 17.70 -0.07 -7.49
CA PHE A 346 17.61 0.28 -8.92
C PHE A 346 16.26 0.95 -9.25
N LEU A 347 15.15 0.39 -8.81
CA LEU A 347 13.81 0.98 -9.02
C LEU A 347 13.66 2.33 -8.33
N LEU A 348 14.14 2.45 -7.10
CA LEU A 348 14.14 3.71 -6.36
C LEU A 348 14.97 4.77 -7.09
N SER A 349 16.13 4.40 -7.65
CA SER A 349 16.99 5.34 -8.40
C SER A 349 16.32 5.83 -9.69
N ILE A 350 15.59 4.98 -10.42
CA ILE A 350 14.78 5.40 -11.56
C ILE A 350 13.75 6.47 -11.13
N PHE A 351 13.04 6.22 -10.03
CA PHE A 351 12.03 7.16 -9.53
C PHE A 351 12.67 8.48 -9.07
N LEU A 352 13.86 8.45 -8.50
CA LEU A 352 14.62 9.65 -8.13
C LEU A 352 15.08 10.44 -9.37
N VAL A 353 15.55 9.77 -10.41
CA VAL A 353 15.90 10.44 -11.68
C VAL A 353 14.68 11.13 -12.30
N LEU A 354 13.52 10.48 -12.30
CA LEU A 354 12.27 11.08 -12.74
C LEU A 354 11.91 12.33 -11.90
N SER A 355 12.15 12.27 -10.57
CA SER A 355 11.89 13.40 -9.67
C SER A 355 12.75 14.62 -10.03
N VAL A 356 14.05 14.40 -10.24
CA VAL A 356 15.00 15.46 -10.64
C VAL A 356 14.60 16.04 -11.99
N GLY A 357 14.22 15.21 -12.96
CA GLY A 357 13.74 15.64 -14.27
C GLY A 357 12.54 16.58 -14.17
N ILE A 358 11.50 16.19 -13.43
CA ILE A 358 10.28 17.00 -13.26
C ILE A 358 10.58 18.31 -12.51
N PHE A 359 11.43 18.26 -11.49
CA PHE A 359 11.82 19.46 -10.76
C PHE A 359 12.63 20.43 -11.63
N SER A 360 13.52 19.91 -12.49
CA SER A 360 14.35 20.72 -13.40
C SER A 360 13.51 21.36 -14.53
N ILE A 361 12.56 20.65 -15.10
CA ILE A 361 11.64 21.17 -16.12
C ILE A 361 10.87 22.37 -15.56
N LYS A 362 10.38 22.28 -14.32
CA LYS A 362 9.72 23.41 -13.66
C LYS A 362 10.60 24.65 -13.59
N LYS A 363 11.88 24.48 -13.26
CA LYS A 363 12.83 25.61 -13.17
C LYS A 363 13.05 26.29 -14.53
N ILE A 364 13.10 25.49 -15.61
CA ILE A 364 13.29 25.99 -16.98
C ILE A 364 12.06 26.79 -17.47
N ILE A 365 10.86 26.33 -17.15
CA ILE A 365 9.61 26.98 -17.58
C ILE A 365 9.38 28.32 -16.83
N ARG A 366 9.98 28.48 -15.65
CA ARG A 366 9.79 29.67 -14.80
C ARG A 366 10.84 30.78 -15.06
N ASN A 367 11.94 30.46 -15.77
CA ASN A 367 12.93 31.40 -16.26
C ASN A 367 12.61 31.79 -17.70
#